data_9687c9a59276f697d681dbf973500ca0
#
_entry.id   9687c9a59276f697d681dbf973500ca0
#
_cell.length_a   1.000
_cell.length_b   1.000
_cell.length_c   1.000
_cell.angle_alpha   90.00
_cell.angle_beta   90.00
_cell.angle_gamma   90.00
#
_symmetry.space_group_name_H-M   'P 1'
#
loop_
_entity.id
_entity.type
_entity.pdbx_description
1 polymer ?
#
loop_
_entity_poly.entity_id
_entity_poly.type
_entity_poly.pdbx_seq_one_letter_code
_entity_poly.pdbx_strand_id
1 'polypeptide(L)'
;MQRAALIALLLLLHGCAFTQLREDLSEFYANPAGVAAQVIATGPLQVNGLDAPGVADAFGRKGLWQPLSFVKEKRGGVYLLEAYDPKKVPVLFIHGAGGTPQDWRYFITQLDRKKYQPWVYYYPTGLPIDLSAAWLNNFITQLHNQYGFQQLAVAAHSMGGLVARRFIALNAAGEGGDFDMLLATFSTPFGGVPVARLGLTLGTYAVPSWRDLAPDSAFLRSLRAQSLPERVRHYVFFGYRADGDDYDSDGVISVASQRAAKAARVLGFRTDHSDILDSPSVFKSFATALAGFD
;
A
#
# COMPACT_ATOMS: atom_id res chain seq x y z
N MET A 1 2.80 29.64 2.50
CA MET A 1 4.21 29.62 2.06
C MET A 1 4.85 28.23 2.15
N GLN A 2 4.50 27.37 3.10
CA GLN A 2 5.05 25.99 3.20
C GLN A 2 4.63 25.04 2.07
N ARG A 3 3.48 25.25 1.43
CA ARG A 3 2.99 24.40 0.32
C ARG A 3 3.84 24.54 -0.96
N ALA A 4 4.42 25.72 -1.22
CA ALA A 4 5.32 25.93 -2.35
C ALA A 4 6.71 25.30 -2.12
N ALA A 5 7.15 25.20 -0.85
CA ALA A 5 8.44 24.61 -0.51
C ALA A 5 8.47 23.09 -0.71
N LEU A 6 7.36 22.39 -0.49
CA LEU A 6 7.28 20.94 -0.72
C LEU A 6 7.34 20.58 -2.20
N ILE A 7 6.71 21.40 -3.04
CA ILE A 7 6.74 21.25 -4.52
C ILE A 7 8.11 21.61 -5.06
N ALA A 8 8.74 22.67 -4.55
CA ALA A 8 10.10 23.07 -4.95
C ALA A 8 11.17 22.06 -4.53
N LEU A 9 11.00 21.42 -3.36
CA LEU A 9 11.92 20.37 -2.90
C LEU A 9 11.83 19.09 -3.75
N LEU A 10 10.65 18.80 -4.30
CA LEU A 10 10.45 17.70 -5.26
C LEU A 10 11.08 17.99 -6.64
N LEU A 11 11.20 19.26 -7.03
CA LEU A 11 11.78 19.68 -8.32
C LEU A 11 13.32 19.83 -8.27
N LEU A 12 13.92 20.00 -7.10
CA LEU A 12 15.37 20.21 -6.94
C LEU A 12 16.18 18.91 -6.74
N LEU A 13 15.54 17.75 -6.72
CA LEU A 13 16.26 16.48 -6.60
C LEU A 13 16.78 16.01 -7.96
N HIS A 14 17.93 16.57 -8.35
CA HIS A 14 18.99 15.97 -9.16
C HIS A 14 18.63 15.47 -10.57
N GLY A 15 19.20 16.06 -11.58
CA GLY A 15 19.12 15.64 -12.98
C GLY A 15 19.30 14.12 -13.22
N CYS A 16 20.12 13.46 -12.43
CA CYS A 16 20.32 12.01 -12.50
C CYS A 16 19.06 11.18 -12.13
N ALA A 17 18.29 11.58 -11.11
CA ALA A 17 17.08 10.85 -10.70
C ALA A 17 15.97 10.99 -11.76
N PHE A 18 15.87 12.14 -12.42
CA PHE A 18 14.94 12.37 -13.51
C PHE A 18 15.33 11.60 -14.78
N THR A 19 16.61 11.50 -15.07
CA THR A 19 17.11 10.71 -16.22
C THR A 19 16.78 9.24 -16.00
N GLN A 20 17.06 8.69 -14.82
CA GLN A 20 16.77 7.30 -14.49
C GLN A 20 15.26 7.01 -14.51
N LEU A 21 14.43 7.90 -13.96
CA LEU A 21 12.98 7.76 -14.04
C LEU A 21 12.50 7.72 -15.49
N ARG A 22 13.04 8.57 -16.36
CA ARG A 22 12.69 8.59 -17.78
C ARG A 22 13.08 7.29 -18.48
N GLU A 23 14.25 6.74 -18.18
CA GLU A 23 14.71 5.46 -18.71
C GLU A 23 13.82 4.32 -18.23
N ASP A 24 13.56 4.24 -16.92
CA ASP A 24 12.68 3.25 -16.30
C ASP A 24 11.27 3.29 -16.91
N LEU A 25 10.70 4.50 -17.10
CA LEU A 25 9.37 4.64 -17.70
C LEU A 25 9.36 4.27 -19.18
N SER A 26 10.40 4.65 -19.94
CA SER A 26 10.53 4.28 -21.34
C SER A 26 10.58 2.76 -21.51
N GLU A 27 11.37 2.07 -20.70
CA GLU A 27 11.47 0.61 -20.69
C GLU A 27 10.15 -0.05 -20.27
N PHE A 28 9.49 0.49 -19.22
CA PHE A 28 8.20 -0.01 -18.77
C PHE A 28 7.14 0.05 -19.87
N TYR A 29 7.01 1.21 -20.54
CA TYR A 29 6.02 1.38 -21.61
C TYR A 29 6.37 0.61 -22.89
N ALA A 30 7.66 0.33 -23.13
CA ALA A 30 8.09 -0.50 -24.26
C ALA A 30 7.80 -1.99 -24.04
N ASN A 31 7.87 -2.50 -22.79
CA ASN A 31 7.67 -3.91 -22.47
C ASN A 31 7.01 -4.14 -21.09
N PRO A 32 5.74 -3.74 -20.90
CA PRO A 32 5.08 -3.89 -19.62
C PRO A 32 4.89 -5.37 -19.19
N ALA A 33 4.71 -6.28 -20.16
CA ALA A 33 4.56 -7.71 -19.89
C ALA A 33 5.89 -8.34 -19.39
N GLY A 34 7.02 -7.95 -19.96
CA GLY A 34 8.33 -8.40 -19.52
C GLY A 34 8.68 -7.93 -18.12
N VAL A 35 8.32 -6.69 -17.78
CA VAL A 35 8.48 -6.15 -16.41
C VAL A 35 7.61 -6.92 -15.43
N ALA A 36 6.34 -7.18 -15.77
CA ALA A 36 5.45 -7.99 -14.94
C ALA A 36 6.03 -9.40 -14.68
N ALA A 37 6.54 -10.07 -15.72
CA ALA A 37 7.15 -11.38 -15.59
C ALA A 37 8.38 -11.41 -14.67
N GLN A 38 9.22 -10.37 -14.69
CA GLN A 38 10.39 -10.26 -13.82
C GLN A 38 10.03 -10.22 -12.33
N VAL A 39 8.93 -9.53 -11.97
CA VAL A 39 8.48 -9.43 -10.57
C VAL A 39 7.83 -10.72 -10.10
N ILE A 40 7.01 -11.34 -10.92
CA ILE A 40 6.33 -12.60 -10.59
C ILE A 40 7.36 -13.72 -10.33
N ALA A 41 8.54 -13.67 -10.95
CA ALA A 41 9.60 -14.64 -10.75
C ALA A 41 10.26 -14.63 -9.36
N THR A 42 10.03 -13.59 -8.52
CA THR A 42 10.68 -13.51 -7.20
C THR A 42 10.03 -14.37 -6.12
N GLY A 43 8.76 -14.69 -6.23
CA GLY A 43 8.02 -15.49 -5.23
C GLY A 43 7.94 -14.84 -3.83
N PRO A 44 7.13 -15.42 -2.93
CA PRO A 44 7.14 -15.03 -1.51
C PRO A 44 8.46 -15.48 -0.85
N LEU A 45 8.96 -14.67 0.09
CA LEU A 45 10.23 -14.92 0.78
C LEU A 45 10.03 -15.00 2.30
N GLN A 46 10.64 -15.99 2.95
CA GLN A 46 10.72 -16.04 4.40
C GLN A 46 12.00 -15.34 4.87
N VAL A 47 11.86 -14.47 5.88
CA VAL A 47 12.96 -13.73 6.50
C VAL A 47 12.83 -13.70 8.01
N ASN A 48 13.89 -13.32 8.72
CA ASN A 48 13.89 -13.24 10.17
C ASN A 48 13.65 -11.81 10.65
N GLY A 49 12.38 -11.34 10.52
CA GLY A 49 11.95 -10.03 11.01
C GLY A 49 12.20 -8.88 10.03
N LEU A 50 11.84 -7.66 10.48
CA LEU A 50 11.94 -6.43 9.68
C LEU A 50 13.39 -6.00 9.40
N ASP A 51 14.34 -6.41 10.24
CA ASP A 51 15.75 -6.02 10.12
C ASP A 51 16.54 -6.96 9.20
N ALA A 52 15.86 -7.92 8.58
CA ALA A 52 16.49 -8.83 7.62
C ALA A 52 16.92 -8.11 6.33
N PRO A 53 18.04 -8.53 5.70
CA PRO A 53 18.44 -8.01 4.40
C PRO A 53 17.30 -8.09 3.38
N GLY A 54 17.15 -7.04 2.57
CA GLY A 54 16.08 -6.91 1.57
C GLY A 54 14.78 -6.31 2.10
N VAL A 55 14.51 -6.38 3.41
CA VAL A 55 13.36 -5.73 4.07
C VAL A 55 13.79 -4.50 4.86
N ALA A 56 14.96 -4.56 5.52
CA ALA A 56 15.51 -3.45 6.32
C ALA A 56 15.93 -2.24 5.49
N ASP A 57 16.14 -2.44 4.20
CA ASP A 57 16.68 -1.43 3.31
C ASP A 57 15.69 -0.28 3.06
N ALA A 58 16.12 0.95 3.33
CA ALA A 58 15.33 2.17 3.15
C ALA A 58 15.23 2.62 1.68
N PHE A 59 14.86 1.73 0.76
CA PHE A 59 14.77 2.04 -0.67
C PHE A 59 13.39 2.53 -1.14
N GLY A 60 12.52 2.98 -0.24
CA GLY A 60 11.20 3.50 -0.61
C GLY A 60 11.24 4.60 -1.67
N ARG A 61 12.20 5.53 -1.54
CA ARG A 61 12.46 6.56 -2.57
C ARG A 61 12.85 5.97 -3.91
N LYS A 62 13.66 4.92 -3.93
CA LYS A 62 14.04 4.22 -5.16
C LYS A 62 12.83 3.55 -5.78
N GLY A 63 12.00 2.88 -5.00
CA GLY A 63 10.75 2.27 -5.46
C GLY A 63 9.78 3.28 -6.09
N LEU A 64 9.81 4.54 -5.66
CA LEU A 64 9.01 5.61 -6.23
C LEU A 64 9.60 6.18 -7.52
N TRP A 65 10.90 6.52 -7.52
CA TRP A 65 11.53 7.29 -8.59
C TRP A 65 12.31 6.44 -9.60
N GLN A 66 12.65 5.20 -9.25
CA GLN A 66 13.38 4.24 -10.08
C GLN A 66 12.73 2.84 -9.96
N PRO A 67 11.44 2.73 -10.34
CA PRO A 67 10.66 1.54 -10.03
C PRO A 67 11.18 0.27 -10.75
N LEU A 68 11.71 0.38 -11.97
CA LEU A 68 12.30 -0.77 -12.67
C LEU A 68 13.66 -1.17 -12.11
N SER A 69 14.50 -0.21 -11.75
CA SER A 69 15.76 -0.50 -11.06
C SER A 69 15.50 -1.25 -9.75
N PHE A 70 14.46 -0.84 -8.99
CA PHE A 70 14.02 -1.54 -7.78
C PHE A 70 13.64 -3.01 -8.09
N VAL A 71 12.89 -3.26 -9.16
CA VAL A 71 12.49 -4.61 -9.58
C VAL A 71 13.70 -5.44 -10.02
N LYS A 72 14.59 -4.88 -10.84
CA LYS A 72 15.80 -5.55 -11.32
C LYS A 72 16.73 -6.00 -10.20
N GLU A 73 16.73 -5.27 -9.08
CA GLU A 73 17.47 -5.65 -7.87
C GLU A 73 16.73 -6.72 -7.02
N LYS A 74 15.62 -7.28 -7.53
CA LYS A 74 14.82 -8.33 -6.88
C LYS A 74 14.36 -7.96 -5.46
N ARG A 75 13.97 -6.68 -5.26
CA ARG A 75 13.58 -6.16 -3.94
C ARG A 75 12.08 -6.27 -3.67
N GLY A 76 11.25 -6.49 -4.68
CA GLY A 76 9.79 -6.59 -4.53
C GLY A 76 9.34 -7.98 -4.09
N GLY A 77 8.27 -8.06 -3.29
CA GLY A 77 7.65 -9.32 -2.90
C GLY A 77 6.87 -9.27 -1.61
N VAL A 78 6.25 -10.38 -1.26
CA VAL A 78 5.68 -10.60 0.07
C VAL A 78 6.71 -11.32 0.93
N TYR A 79 7.04 -10.72 2.07
CA TYR A 79 8.00 -11.27 3.03
C TYR A 79 7.26 -11.74 4.28
N LEU A 80 7.46 -13.00 4.64
CA LEU A 80 7.00 -13.60 5.88
C LEU A 80 8.08 -13.32 6.94
N LEU A 81 7.76 -12.55 7.98
CA LEU A 81 8.74 -12.13 8.99
C LEU A 81 9.08 -13.23 10.02
N GLU A 82 8.45 -14.37 9.91
CA GLU A 82 8.73 -15.61 10.65
C GLU A 82 8.29 -16.82 9.82
N ALA A 83 8.63 -18.03 10.27
CA ALA A 83 8.12 -19.26 9.67
C ALA A 83 6.59 -19.31 9.79
N TYR A 84 5.93 -19.78 8.71
CA TYR A 84 4.47 -19.92 8.72
C TYR A 84 4.00 -20.89 9.81
N ASP A 85 3.01 -20.46 10.59
CA ASP A 85 2.32 -21.25 11.59
C ASP A 85 0.82 -21.35 11.23
N PRO A 86 0.28 -22.54 10.92
CA PRO A 86 -1.14 -22.69 10.54
C PRO A 86 -2.13 -22.35 11.66
N LYS A 87 -1.65 -22.17 12.91
CA LYS A 87 -2.48 -21.78 14.05
C LYS A 87 -2.60 -20.25 14.20
N LYS A 88 -1.87 -19.49 13.39
CA LYS A 88 -1.86 -18.02 13.45
C LYS A 88 -2.47 -17.42 12.20
N VAL A 89 -3.25 -16.36 12.38
CA VAL A 89 -3.79 -15.58 11.27
C VAL A 89 -2.69 -14.70 10.65
N PRO A 90 -2.43 -14.80 9.34
CA PRO A 90 -1.54 -13.86 8.67
C PRO A 90 -2.07 -12.43 8.70
N VAL A 91 -1.21 -11.47 9.02
CA VAL A 91 -1.48 -10.02 8.94
C VAL A 91 -0.51 -9.41 7.95
N LEU A 92 -1.03 -9.05 6.79
CA LEU A 92 -0.27 -8.44 5.70
C LEU A 92 -0.25 -6.93 5.83
N PHE A 93 0.93 -6.34 5.94
CA PHE A 93 1.16 -4.91 6.03
C PHE A 93 1.63 -4.35 4.69
N ILE A 94 0.96 -3.29 4.19
CA ILE A 94 1.19 -2.66 2.88
C ILE A 94 1.49 -1.18 3.08
N HIS A 95 2.72 -0.75 2.76
CA HIS A 95 3.16 0.64 2.91
C HIS A 95 2.59 1.60 1.85
N GLY A 96 2.70 2.90 2.10
CA GLY A 96 2.28 3.97 1.20
C GLY A 96 3.31 4.33 0.12
N ALA A 97 3.03 5.39 -0.64
CA ALA A 97 3.92 5.91 -1.68
C ALA A 97 5.26 6.36 -1.09
N GLY A 98 6.38 5.88 -1.66
CA GLY A 98 7.74 6.17 -1.19
C GLY A 98 8.09 5.55 0.16
N GLY A 99 7.17 4.77 0.76
CA GLY A 99 7.36 4.06 2.02
C GLY A 99 8.09 2.72 1.87
N THR A 100 8.26 2.04 3.00
CA THR A 100 8.92 0.74 3.13
C THR A 100 8.18 -0.11 4.17
N PRO A 101 8.47 -1.41 4.29
CA PRO A 101 7.96 -2.24 5.38
C PRO A 101 8.27 -1.69 6.79
N GLN A 102 9.32 -0.86 6.93
CA GLN A 102 9.72 -0.24 8.20
C GLN A 102 8.67 0.72 8.76
N ASP A 103 7.83 1.30 7.91
CA ASP A 103 6.75 2.20 8.33
C ASP A 103 5.76 1.51 9.28
N TRP A 104 5.70 0.18 9.24
CA TRP A 104 4.83 -0.65 10.08
C TRP A 104 5.48 -1.18 11.36
N ARG A 105 6.72 -0.76 11.67
CA ARG A 105 7.50 -1.27 12.79
C ARG A 105 6.72 -1.25 14.12
N TYR A 106 6.07 -0.13 14.43
CA TYR A 106 5.30 -0.02 15.66
C TYR A 106 4.16 -1.07 15.72
N PHE A 107 3.33 -1.15 14.69
CA PHE A 107 2.23 -2.12 14.63
C PHE A 107 2.71 -3.57 14.73
N ILE A 108 3.78 -3.90 14.02
CA ILE A 108 4.34 -5.26 14.01
C ILE A 108 4.93 -5.63 15.39
N THR A 109 5.54 -4.67 16.10
CA THR A 109 6.08 -4.91 17.45
C THR A 109 4.99 -5.06 18.51
N GLN A 110 3.83 -4.41 18.32
CA GLN A 110 2.69 -4.50 19.23
C GLN A 110 1.75 -5.68 18.95
N LEU A 111 1.93 -6.35 17.81
CA LEU A 111 1.06 -7.46 17.39
C LEU A 111 1.15 -8.65 18.35
N ASP A 112 0.01 -9.23 18.75
CA ASP A 112 -0.02 -10.48 19.53
C ASP A 112 0.50 -11.65 18.69
N ARG A 113 1.79 -11.95 18.84
CA ARG A 113 2.50 -13.00 18.09
C ARG A 113 2.06 -14.43 18.44
N LYS A 114 1.21 -14.62 19.43
CA LYS A 114 0.62 -15.94 19.73
C LYS A 114 -0.54 -16.24 18.79
N LYS A 115 -1.23 -15.20 18.30
CA LYS A 115 -2.41 -15.32 17.42
C LYS A 115 -2.14 -14.94 15.98
N TYR A 116 -1.22 -14.02 15.76
CA TYR A 116 -0.98 -13.38 14.46
C TYR A 116 0.47 -13.52 14.01
N GLN A 117 0.65 -13.69 12.71
CA GLN A 117 1.97 -13.74 12.06
C GLN A 117 2.09 -12.61 11.03
N PRO A 118 3.08 -11.71 11.16
CA PRO A 118 3.20 -10.57 10.26
C PRO A 118 3.84 -10.95 8.95
N TRP A 119 3.19 -10.52 7.87
CA TRP A 119 3.70 -10.50 6.52
C TRP A 119 3.81 -9.05 6.07
N VAL A 120 4.76 -8.72 5.20
CA VAL A 120 4.89 -7.38 4.64
C VAL A 120 4.95 -7.46 3.12
N TYR A 121 4.27 -6.54 2.44
CA TYR A 121 4.40 -6.36 1.01
C TYR A 121 5.31 -5.18 0.72
N TYR A 122 6.48 -5.46 0.13
CA TYR A 122 7.42 -4.45 -0.33
C TYR A 122 7.34 -4.34 -1.84
N TYR A 123 7.03 -3.17 -2.38
CA TYR A 123 6.75 -2.98 -3.80
C TYR A 123 7.22 -1.62 -4.30
N PRO A 124 7.53 -1.50 -5.61
CA PRO A 124 7.93 -0.24 -6.23
C PRO A 124 6.71 0.67 -6.42
N THR A 125 6.59 1.66 -5.56
CA THR A 125 5.42 2.56 -5.48
C THR A 125 5.26 3.52 -6.66
N GLY A 126 6.24 3.58 -7.56
CA GLY A 126 6.19 4.37 -8.79
C GLY A 126 5.44 3.74 -9.94
N LEU A 127 5.21 2.42 -9.91
CA LEU A 127 4.46 1.71 -10.95
C LEU A 127 2.96 1.93 -10.82
N PRO A 128 2.17 1.63 -11.88
CA PRO A 128 0.71 1.67 -11.79
C PRO A 128 0.18 0.85 -10.63
N ILE A 129 -0.85 1.37 -9.94
CA ILE A 129 -1.46 0.70 -8.78
C ILE A 129 -2.07 -0.65 -9.19
N ASP A 130 -2.67 -0.74 -10.38
CA ASP A 130 -3.20 -2.00 -10.93
C ASP A 130 -2.13 -3.08 -11.01
N LEU A 131 -0.92 -2.74 -11.44
CA LEU A 131 0.19 -3.69 -11.57
C LEU A 131 0.67 -4.16 -10.18
N SER A 132 0.85 -3.23 -9.24
CA SER A 132 1.22 -3.57 -7.87
C SER A 132 0.18 -4.47 -7.19
N ALA A 133 -1.11 -4.25 -7.45
CA ALA A 133 -2.20 -5.08 -6.96
C ALA A 133 -2.23 -6.46 -7.61
N ALA A 134 -1.96 -6.56 -8.91
CA ALA A 134 -1.89 -7.84 -9.62
C ALA A 134 -0.72 -8.70 -9.12
N TRP A 135 0.43 -8.11 -8.85
CA TRP A 135 1.56 -8.82 -8.24
C TRP A 135 1.24 -9.33 -6.84
N LEU A 136 0.64 -8.46 -6.02
CA LEU A 136 0.19 -8.87 -4.69
C LEU A 136 -0.79 -10.05 -4.77
N ASN A 137 -1.77 -9.99 -5.68
CA ASN A 137 -2.71 -11.09 -5.90
C ASN A 137 -2.00 -12.40 -6.25
N ASN A 138 -1.01 -12.34 -7.14
CA ASN A 138 -0.24 -13.52 -7.51
C ASN A 138 0.53 -14.10 -6.30
N PHE A 139 1.21 -13.27 -5.50
CA PHE A 139 1.92 -13.74 -4.31
C PHE A 139 0.98 -14.34 -3.26
N ILE A 140 -0.16 -13.70 -3.00
CA ILE A 140 -1.14 -14.21 -2.03
C ILE A 140 -1.77 -15.51 -2.51
N THR A 141 -2.05 -15.64 -3.80
CA THR A 141 -2.53 -16.89 -4.41
C THR A 141 -1.52 -18.02 -4.24
N GLN A 142 -0.23 -17.76 -4.49
CA GLN A 142 0.84 -18.76 -4.27
C GLN A 142 0.91 -19.17 -2.79
N LEU A 143 0.87 -18.21 -1.87
CA LEU A 143 0.89 -18.48 -0.42
C LEU A 143 -0.34 -19.25 0.03
N HIS A 144 -1.54 -18.91 -0.49
CA HIS A 144 -2.77 -19.64 -0.19
C HIS A 144 -2.69 -21.08 -0.71
N ASN A 145 -2.24 -21.29 -1.93
CA ASN A 145 -2.04 -22.63 -2.50
C ASN A 145 -1.02 -23.46 -1.71
N GLN A 146 0.00 -22.81 -1.15
CA GLN A 146 1.04 -23.48 -0.38
C GLN A 146 0.59 -23.81 1.05
N TYR A 147 -0.13 -22.90 1.71
CA TYR A 147 -0.38 -22.98 3.15
C TYR A 147 -1.85 -23.24 3.52
N GLY A 148 -2.82 -22.98 2.63
CA GLY A 148 -4.23 -23.24 2.85
C GLY A 148 -4.87 -22.40 3.96
N PHE A 149 -4.36 -21.18 4.24
CA PHE A 149 -4.94 -20.32 5.26
C PHE A 149 -6.38 -19.93 4.91
N GLN A 150 -7.25 -19.87 5.94
CA GLN A 150 -8.67 -19.57 5.77
C GLN A 150 -9.00 -18.11 6.08
N GLN A 151 -8.05 -17.37 6.65
CA GLN A 151 -8.20 -15.97 7.04
C GLN A 151 -6.94 -15.18 6.67
N LEU A 152 -7.13 -13.93 6.23
CA LEU A 152 -6.05 -12.98 5.97
C LEU A 152 -6.49 -11.59 6.45
N ALA A 153 -5.77 -11.03 7.42
CA ALA A 153 -5.91 -9.61 7.76
C ALA A 153 -4.95 -8.78 6.89
N VAL A 154 -5.44 -7.66 6.37
CA VAL A 154 -4.66 -6.71 5.55
C VAL A 154 -4.70 -5.34 6.20
N ALA A 155 -3.54 -4.83 6.60
CA ALA A 155 -3.35 -3.47 7.12
C ALA A 155 -2.61 -2.64 6.07
N ALA A 156 -3.22 -1.57 5.55
CA ALA A 156 -2.68 -0.85 4.41
C ALA A 156 -2.73 0.67 4.60
N HIS A 157 -1.60 1.35 4.41
CA HIS A 157 -1.45 2.78 4.60
C HIS A 157 -1.47 3.55 3.29
N SER A 158 -2.14 4.70 3.28
CA SER A 158 -2.10 5.66 2.17
C SER A 158 -2.41 4.99 0.83
N MET A 159 -1.56 5.15 -0.20
CA MET A 159 -1.67 4.49 -1.49
C MET A 159 -1.74 2.95 -1.37
N GLY A 160 -1.11 2.36 -0.37
CA GLY A 160 -1.19 0.92 -0.11
C GLY A 160 -2.60 0.42 0.12
N GLY A 161 -3.50 1.26 0.67
CA GLY A 161 -4.92 0.92 0.80
C GLY A 161 -5.65 0.79 -0.53
N LEU A 162 -5.25 1.56 -1.56
CA LEU A 162 -5.76 1.42 -2.91
C LEU A 162 -5.25 0.14 -3.57
N VAL A 163 -3.96 -0.19 -3.36
CA VAL A 163 -3.37 -1.48 -3.79
C VAL A 163 -4.12 -2.65 -3.17
N ALA A 164 -4.33 -2.62 -1.84
CA ALA A 164 -5.08 -3.64 -1.11
C ALA A 164 -6.51 -3.81 -1.63
N ARG A 165 -7.20 -2.70 -1.83
CA ARG A 165 -8.58 -2.69 -2.32
C ARG A 165 -8.69 -3.28 -3.73
N ARG A 166 -7.71 -2.96 -4.61
CA ARG A 166 -7.64 -3.49 -5.96
C ARG A 166 -7.24 -4.97 -5.98
N PHE A 167 -6.28 -5.37 -5.14
CA PHE A 167 -5.93 -6.78 -4.91
C PHE A 167 -7.16 -7.62 -4.57
N ILE A 168 -7.97 -7.17 -3.60
CA ILE A 168 -9.19 -7.88 -3.19
C ILE A 168 -10.18 -8.04 -4.36
N ALA A 169 -10.33 -7.01 -5.18
CA ALA A 169 -11.19 -7.07 -6.36
C ALA A 169 -10.68 -8.08 -7.40
N LEU A 170 -9.36 -8.15 -7.63
CA LEU A 170 -8.74 -9.13 -8.52
C LEU A 170 -8.87 -10.55 -7.96
N ASN A 171 -8.64 -10.74 -6.67
CA ASN A 171 -8.80 -12.03 -5.99
C ASN A 171 -10.23 -12.56 -6.12
N ALA A 172 -11.22 -11.69 -5.95
CA ALA A 172 -12.64 -12.06 -6.08
C ALA A 172 -13.08 -12.38 -7.51
N ALA A 173 -12.43 -11.83 -8.53
CA ALA A 173 -12.74 -12.04 -9.94
C ALA A 173 -12.04 -13.26 -10.55
N GLY A 174 -11.05 -13.84 -9.85
CA GLY A 174 -10.22 -14.93 -10.32
C GLY A 174 -10.25 -16.15 -9.39
N GLU A 175 -9.31 -17.06 -9.61
CA GLU A 175 -9.12 -18.26 -8.76
C GLU A 175 -8.16 -17.99 -7.59
N GLY A 176 -8.23 -16.80 -7.00
CA GLY A 176 -7.26 -16.34 -6.00
C GLY A 176 -7.36 -16.96 -4.61
N GLY A 177 -8.26 -17.92 -4.42
CA GLY A 177 -8.52 -18.60 -3.16
C GLY A 177 -9.76 -18.08 -2.43
N ASP A 178 -10.40 -18.96 -1.68
CA ASP A 178 -11.61 -18.67 -0.90
C ASP A 178 -11.23 -18.59 0.59
N PHE A 179 -10.98 -17.37 1.06
CA PHE A 179 -10.65 -17.10 2.46
C PHE A 179 -11.27 -15.76 2.90
N ASP A 180 -11.59 -15.68 4.18
CA ASP A 180 -12.12 -14.45 4.77
C ASP A 180 -11.03 -13.38 4.89
N MET A 181 -11.42 -12.11 4.69
CA MET A 181 -10.50 -10.99 4.81
C MET A 181 -10.99 -9.90 5.76
N LEU A 182 -10.08 -9.43 6.61
CA LEU A 182 -10.19 -8.14 7.26
C LEU A 182 -9.34 -7.13 6.49
N LEU A 183 -9.95 -6.08 5.96
CA LEU A 183 -9.22 -4.95 5.37
C LEU A 183 -9.25 -3.76 6.33
N ALA A 184 -8.11 -3.37 6.87
CA ALA A 184 -7.92 -2.15 7.64
C ALA A 184 -7.10 -1.15 6.81
N THR A 185 -7.69 -0.01 6.46
CA THR A 185 -7.01 1.04 5.68
C THR A 185 -6.77 2.28 6.53
N PHE A 186 -5.56 2.81 6.47
CA PHE A 186 -5.09 3.94 7.28
C PHE A 186 -4.76 5.11 6.36
N SER A 187 -5.41 6.26 6.55
CA SER A 187 -5.18 7.49 5.75
C SER A 187 -5.19 7.26 4.22
N THR A 188 -6.05 6.36 3.72
CA THR A 188 -6.09 5.96 2.31
C THR A 188 -6.89 6.94 1.47
N PRO A 189 -6.35 7.46 0.34
CA PRO A 189 -7.01 8.45 -0.51
C PRO A 189 -8.02 7.82 -1.48
N PHE A 190 -9.13 7.30 -1.00
CA PHE A 190 -10.19 6.70 -1.84
C PHE A 190 -10.86 7.71 -2.79
N GLY A 191 -10.88 9.00 -2.42
CA GLY A 191 -11.33 10.10 -3.27
C GLY A 191 -10.25 10.67 -4.19
N GLY A 192 -9.01 10.17 -4.07
CA GLY A 192 -7.85 10.69 -4.77
C GLY A 192 -7.15 11.85 -4.06
N VAL A 193 -6.09 12.33 -4.67
CA VAL A 193 -5.24 13.42 -4.17
C VAL A 193 -5.22 14.54 -5.20
N PRO A 194 -5.77 15.74 -4.92
CA PRO A 194 -5.86 16.83 -5.89
C PRO A 194 -4.51 17.26 -6.49
N VAL A 195 -3.43 17.26 -5.69
CA VAL A 195 -2.07 17.61 -6.16
C VAL A 195 -1.54 16.61 -7.21
N ALA A 196 -2.05 15.39 -7.24
CA ALA A 196 -1.70 14.40 -8.25
C ALA A 196 -2.13 14.80 -9.67
N ARG A 197 -3.11 15.72 -9.81
CA ARG A 197 -3.47 16.33 -11.11
C ARG A 197 -2.32 17.12 -11.74
N LEU A 198 -1.44 17.72 -10.95
CA LEU A 198 -0.23 18.37 -11.47
C LEU A 198 0.69 17.37 -12.16
N GLY A 199 0.74 16.11 -11.70
CA GLY A 199 1.45 15.04 -12.38
C GLY A 199 0.89 14.74 -13.78
N LEU A 200 -0.42 14.94 -14.01
CA LEU A 200 -1.03 14.77 -15.33
C LEU A 200 -0.60 15.85 -16.32
N THR A 201 -0.33 17.07 -15.86
CA THR A 201 0.13 18.19 -16.71
C THR A 201 1.60 18.05 -17.09
N LEU A 202 2.39 17.31 -16.33
CA LEU A 202 3.80 17.03 -16.61
C LEU A 202 4.01 15.91 -17.67
N GLY A 203 2.93 15.33 -18.18
CA GLY A 203 2.95 14.37 -19.28
C GLY A 203 3.68 13.06 -18.95
N THR A 204 4.59 12.64 -19.83
CA THR A 204 5.34 11.38 -19.71
C THR A 204 6.34 11.36 -18.54
N TYR A 205 6.58 12.48 -17.88
CA TYR A 205 7.47 12.60 -16.72
C TYR A 205 6.76 12.34 -15.37
N ALA A 206 5.44 12.13 -15.37
CA ALA A 206 4.70 11.82 -14.15
C ALA A 206 4.90 10.35 -13.79
N VAL A 207 5.23 10.09 -12.51
CA VAL A 207 5.24 8.76 -11.94
C VAL A 207 3.87 8.10 -12.19
N PRO A 208 3.80 6.89 -12.79
CA PRO A 208 2.53 6.26 -13.16
C PRO A 208 1.49 6.17 -12.02
N SER A 209 1.91 5.81 -10.81
CA SER A 209 1.03 5.76 -9.64
C SER A 209 0.37 7.12 -9.32
N TRP A 210 1.02 8.24 -9.61
CA TRP A 210 0.41 9.57 -9.42
C TRP A 210 -0.76 9.83 -10.36
N ARG A 211 -0.73 9.26 -11.57
CA ARG A 211 -1.89 9.35 -12.49
C ARG A 211 -3.09 8.61 -11.89
N ASP A 212 -2.84 7.45 -11.28
CA ASP A 212 -3.89 6.66 -10.63
C ASP A 212 -4.47 7.38 -9.41
N LEU A 213 -3.66 8.16 -8.68
CA LEU A 213 -4.07 8.94 -7.51
C LEU A 213 -4.89 10.19 -7.83
N ALA A 214 -4.95 10.64 -9.09
CA ALA A 214 -5.77 11.80 -9.45
C ALA A 214 -7.26 11.50 -9.18
N PRO A 215 -8.05 12.44 -8.60
CA PRO A 215 -9.43 12.20 -8.17
C PRO A 215 -10.35 11.62 -9.24
N ASP A 216 -10.12 12.00 -10.50
CA ASP A 216 -10.92 11.59 -11.66
C ASP A 216 -10.19 10.55 -12.54
N SER A 217 -9.20 9.87 -12.00
CA SER A 217 -8.48 8.81 -12.73
C SER A 217 -9.42 7.67 -13.12
N ALA A 218 -9.12 7.01 -14.23
CA ALA A 218 -9.84 5.80 -14.64
C ALA A 218 -9.73 4.70 -13.58
N PHE A 219 -8.55 4.59 -12.93
CA PHE A 219 -8.29 3.69 -11.84
C PHE A 219 -9.27 3.90 -10.67
N LEU A 220 -9.35 5.12 -10.11
CA LEU A 220 -10.24 5.40 -8.98
C LEU A 220 -11.72 5.27 -9.33
N ARG A 221 -12.13 5.62 -10.56
CA ARG A 221 -13.51 5.37 -11.01
C ARG A 221 -13.82 3.88 -11.03
N SER A 222 -12.95 3.08 -11.62
CA SER A 222 -13.10 1.62 -11.66
C SER A 222 -13.14 1.01 -10.25
N LEU A 223 -12.24 1.45 -9.35
CA LEU A 223 -12.18 0.95 -7.98
C LEU A 223 -13.45 1.25 -7.17
N ARG A 224 -14.01 2.46 -7.32
CA ARG A 224 -15.25 2.87 -6.67
C ARG A 224 -16.49 2.14 -7.18
N ALA A 225 -16.49 1.75 -8.45
CA ALA A 225 -17.59 0.99 -9.07
C ALA A 225 -17.67 -0.47 -8.58
N GLN A 226 -16.57 -1.00 -8.02
CA GLN A 226 -16.49 -2.38 -7.55
C GLN A 226 -16.92 -2.49 -6.09
N SER A 227 -17.87 -3.38 -5.78
CA SER A 227 -18.21 -3.74 -4.39
C SER A 227 -17.17 -4.69 -3.81
N LEU A 228 -17.01 -4.66 -2.48
CA LEU A 228 -16.25 -5.70 -1.78
C LEU A 228 -17.11 -6.97 -1.68
N PRO A 229 -16.50 -8.16 -1.77
CA PRO A 229 -17.15 -9.42 -1.43
C PRO A 229 -17.67 -9.43 0.02
N GLU A 230 -18.73 -10.18 0.29
CA GLU A 230 -19.32 -10.29 1.65
C GLU A 230 -18.33 -10.83 2.69
N ARG A 231 -17.41 -11.70 2.26
CA ARG A 231 -16.32 -12.25 3.10
C ARG A 231 -15.25 -11.21 3.49
N VAL A 232 -15.36 -9.96 3.03
CA VAL A 232 -14.40 -8.89 3.34
C VAL A 232 -15.01 -7.87 4.29
N ARG A 233 -14.47 -7.78 5.49
CA ARG A 233 -14.81 -6.73 6.45
C ARG A 233 -13.86 -5.55 6.29
N HIS A 234 -14.35 -4.39 5.87
CA HIS A 234 -13.52 -3.21 5.68
C HIS A 234 -13.67 -2.21 6.82
N TYR A 235 -12.56 -1.82 7.43
CA TYR A 235 -12.43 -0.78 8.44
C TYR A 235 -11.58 0.37 7.89
N VAL A 236 -12.09 1.59 7.95
CA VAL A 236 -11.37 2.81 7.54
C VAL A 236 -10.91 3.54 8.79
N PHE A 237 -9.61 3.72 8.93
CA PHE A 237 -8.95 4.54 9.94
C PHE A 237 -8.47 5.81 9.25
N PHE A 238 -9.03 6.97 9.58
CA PHE A 238 -8.64 8.22 8.96
C PHE A 238 -8.00 9.17 9.95
N GLY A 239 -6.96 9.90 9.50
CA GLY A 239 -6.31 10.95 10.24
C GLY A 239 -6.95 12.32 9.99
N TYR A 240 -6.90 13.21 10.98
CA TYR A 240 -7.26 14.62 10.84
C TYR A 240 -6.43 15.49 11.78
N ARG A 241 -6.15 16.72 11.35
CA ARG A 241 -5.52 17.74 12.18
C ARG A 241 -6.60 18.59 12.86
N ALA A 242 -6.35 18.97 14.11
CA ALA A 242 -7.32 19.73 14.90
C ALA A 242 -7.06 21.24 14.88
N ASP A 243 -6.06 21.73 14.19
CA ASP A 243 -5.60 23.11 14.29
C ASP A 243 -5.92 23.91 13.01
N GLY A 244 -6.79 24.93 13.15
CA GLY A 244 -7.12 25.89 12.10
C GLY A 244 -7.98 25.35 10.97
N ASP A 245 -7.84 25.93 9.78
CA ASP A 245 -8.60 25.59 8.57
C ASP A 245 -8.29 24.18 8.00
N ASP A 246 -7.35 23.45 8.59
CA ASP A 246 -6.91 22.11 8.18
C ASP A 246 -7.70 20.96 8.85
N TYR A 247 -8.83 21.26 9.50
CA TYR A 247 -9.70 20.25 10.13
C TYR A 247 -10.13 19.13 9.14
N ASP A 248 -10.05 19.42 7.87
CA ASP A 248 -10.51 18.52 6.80
C ASP A 248 -9.41 17.62 6.23
N SER A 249 -8.21 17.56 6.85
CA SER A 249 -7.10 16.76 6.32
C SER A 249 -6.15 16.27 7.42
N ASP A 250 -5.42 15.17 7.12
CA ASP A 250 -4.28 14.69 7.93
C ASP A 250 -2.94 15.39 7.56
N GLY A 251 -3.04 16.51 6.83
CA GLY A 251 -1.91 17.26 6.31
C GLY A 251 -1.45 16.84 4.91
N VAL A 252 -1.91 15.69 4.41
CA VAL A 252 -1.63 15.17 3.06
C VAL A 252 -2.92 14.86 2.31
N ILE A 253 -3.83 14.12 2.94
CA ILE A 253 -5.08 13.62 2.34
C ILE A 253 -6.27 14.26 3.07
N SER A 254 -7.24 14.78 2.31
CA SER A 254 -8.47 15.31 2.91
C SER A 254 -9.29 14.21 3.59
N VAL A 255 -9.96 14.52 4.68
CA VAL A 255 -10.88 13.62 5.39
C VAL A 255 -11.96 13.10 4.43
N ALA A 256 -12.48 13.96 3.56
CA ALA A 256 -13.45 13.55 2.53
C ALA A 256 -12.91 12.47 1.61
N SER A 257 -11.65 12.59 1.17
CA SER A 257 -11.00 11.59 0.33
C SER A 257 -10.78 10.27 1.08
N GLN A 258 -10.31 10.33 2.33
CA GLN A 258 -10.08 9.13 3.16
C GLN A 258 -11.37 8.35 3.42
N ARG A 259 -12.50 9.06 3.57
CA ARG A 259 -13.82 8.48 3.86
C ARG A 259 -14.66 8.13 2.63
N ALA A 260 -14.13 8.29 1.44
CA ALA A 260 -14.87 8.05 0.19
C ALA A 260 -15.10 6.55 -0.15
N ALA A 261 -14.73 5.63 0.73
CA ALA A 261 -15.00 4.20 0.59
C ALA A 261 -16.20 3.76 1.42
N LYS A 262 -16.97 2.78 0.91
CA LYS A 262 -17.93 2.04 1.74
C LYS A 262 -17.17 1.10 2.68
N ALA A 263 -17.44 1.17 3.98
CA ALA A 263 -16.79 0.37 5.00
C ALA A 263 -17.77 -0.04 6.08
N ALA A 264 -17.49 -1.16 6.76
CA ALA A 264 -18.26 -1.63 7.92
C ALA A 264 -18.10 -0.68 9.11
N ARG A 265 -16.92 -0.10 9.27
CA ARG A 265 -16.63 0.93 10.28
C ARG A 265 -15.69 2.01 9.73
N VAL A 266 -15.90 3.23 10.20
CA VAL A 266 -15.08 4.41 9.88
C VAL A 266 -14.70 5.07 11.20
N LEU A 267 -13.40 5.14 11.48
CA LEU A 267 -12.82 5.58 12.75
C LEU A 267 -11.85 6.73 12.50
N GLY A 268 -12.10 7.87 13.16
CA GLY A 268 -11.26 9.08 13.02
C GLY A 268 -10.31 9.26 14.20
N PHE A 269 -9.08 9.70 13.90
CA PHE A 269 -8.04 9.95 14.89
C PHE A 269 -7.36 11.29 14.63
N ARG A 270 -7.10 12.02 15.71
CA ARG A 270 -6.32 13.27 15.64
C ARG A 270 -4.85 12.91 15.47
N THR A 271 -4.39 12.83 14.22
CA THR A 271 -3.03 12.43 13.87
C THR A 271 -2.69 12.90 12.46
N ASP A 272 -1.41 13.11 12.20
CA ASP A 272 -0.87 13.38 10.88
C ASP A 272 -0.85 12.12 10.01
N HIS A 273 -0.61 12.32 8.70
CA HIS A 273 -0.69 11.27 7.69
C HIS A 273 0.17 10.04 7.99
N SER A 274 1.41 10.22 8.43
CA SER A 274 2.32 9.12 8.75
C SER A 274 2.24 8.69 10.21
N ASP A 275 1.99 9.64 11.13
CA ASP A 275 1.98 9.39 12.58
C ASP A 275 0.82 8.46 13.00
N ILE A 276 -0.17 8.27 12.13
CA ILE A 276 -1.25 7.29 12.33
C ILE A 276 -0.70 5.87 12.55
N LEU A 277 0.47 5.55 11.97
CA LEU A 277 1.11 4.24 12.11
C LEU A 277 1.90 4.07 13.41
N ASP A 278 2.16 5.17 14.14
CA ASP A 278 2.88 5.18 15.43
C ASP A 278 1.94 5.46 16.61
N SER A 279 0.62 5.57 16.35
CA SER A 279 -0.36 5.93 17.36
C SER A 279 -0.88 4.73 18.17
N PRO A 280 -0.68 4.72 19.52
CA PRO A 280 -1.20 3.66 20.39
C PRO A 280 -2.73 3.53 20.34
N SER A 281 -3.47 4.62 20.20
CA SER A 281 -4.93 4.59 20.12
C SER A 281 -5.44 3.98 18.82
N VAL A 282 -4.76 4.25 17.71
CA VAL A 282 -5.04 3.66 16.41
C VAL A 282 -4.74 2.16 16.45
N PHE A 283 -3.57 1.77 16.95
CA PHE A 283 -3.21 0.35 17.11
C PHE A 283 -4.22 -0.39 17.99
N LYS A 284 -4.62 0.17 19.12
CA LYS A 284 -5.62 -0.44 20.01
C LYS A 284 -6.94 -0.73 19.27
N SER A 285 -7.39 0.21 18.45
CA SER A 285 -8.61 0.06 17.65
C SER A 285 -8.46 -0.99 16.55
N PHE A 286 -7.28 -1.06 15.92
CA PHE A 286 -6.92 -2.10 14.95
C PHE A 286 -6.87 -3.49 15.61
N ALA A 287 -6.22 -3.63 16.77
CA ALA A 287 -6.17 -4.88 17.53
C ALA A 287 -7.57 -5.37 17.93
N THR A 288 -8.49 -4.42 18.25
CA THR A 288 -9.90 -4.77 18.50
C THR A 288 -10.59 -5.31 17.25
N ALA A 289 -10.31 -4.72 16.08
CA ALA A 289 -10.84 -5.21 14.81
C ALA A 289 -10.29 -6.61 14.46
N LEU A 290 -9.00 -6.86 14.70
CA LEU A 290 -8.37 -8.18 14.54
C LEU A 290 -9.02 -9.23 15.45
N ALA A 291 -9.20 -8.91 16.74
CA ALA A 291 -9.81 -9.84 17.71
C ALA A 291 -11.28 -10.17 17.39
N GLY A 292 -11.98 -9.32 16.66
CA GLY A 292 -13.34 -9.60 16.18
C GLY A 292 -13.40 -10.27 14.83
N PHE A 293 -12.24 -10.59 14.25
CA PHE A 293 -12.09 -11.28 12.99
C PHE A 293 -11.74 -12.77 13.17
N ASP A 294 -11.12 -13.12 14.31
CA ASP A 294 -10.79 -14.49 14.72
C ASP A 294 -12.03 -15.41 14.84
#